data_c759ce29c12ba210cf984113111c7833
#
_entry.id   c759ce29c12ba210cf984113111c7833
#
_cell.length_a   1.000
_cell.length_b   1.000
_cell.length_c   1.000
_cell.angle_alpha   90.00
_cell.angle_beta   90.00
_cell.angle_gamma   90.00
#
_symmetry.space_group_name_H-M   'P 1'
#
loop_
_entity.id
_entity.type
_entity.pdbx_description
1 polymer ?
#
loop_
_entity_poly.entity_id
_entity_poly.type
_entity_poly.pdbx_seq_one_letter_code
_entity_poly.pdbx_strand_id
1 'polypeptide(L)'
;MQRPATIRHRTSLFEEATSIVEIEFASDLSLDDIARRVASSRRQLQRAYAEIGNTTFREHLTAVRMDRAAEMLGMRGLTVREVAHRVGYRQPAQFAKAFRRHHGTSPSAYRSRRTPGGPDDGPRVAFEAA
;
A
#
# COMPACT_ATOMS: atom_id res chain seq x y z
N MET A 1 -19.23 -19.12 17.33
CA MET A 1 -17.92 -19.75 17.13
C MET A 1 -17.81 -20.34 15.73
N GLN A 2 -16.67 -20.21 15.11
CA GLN A 2 -16.48 -20.68 13.75
C GLN A 2 -15.86 -22.07 13.73
N ARG A 3 -16.27 -22.86 12.73
CA ARG A 3 -15.71 -24.19 12.55
C ARG A 3 -14.29 -24.08 12.01
N PRO A 4 -13.41 -25.02 12.38
CA PRO A 4 -12.03 -25.00 11.85
C PRO A 4 -11.97 -25.01 10.32
N ALA A 5 -12.87 -25.72 9.65
CA ALA A 5 -12.90 -25.76 8.19
C ALA A 5 -13.22 -24.37 7.60
N THR A 6 -14.15 -23.64 8.25
CA THR A 6 -14.50 -22.30 7.82
C THR A 6 -13.33 -21.35 8.01
N ILE A 7 -12.62 -21.48 9.13
CA ILE A 7 -11.45 -20.65 9.40
C ILE A 7 -10.36 -20.91 8.37
N ARG A 8 -10.09 -22.19 8.07
CA ARG A 8 -9.08 -22.54 7.06
C ARG A 8 -9.45 -21.98 5.69
N HIS A 9 -10.72 -22.07 5.33
CA HIS A 9 -11.17 -21.55 4.05
C HIS A 9 -10.96 -20.03 3.97
N ARG A 10 -11.32 -19.30 5.01
CA ARG A 10 -11.13 -17.85 5.04
C ARG A 10 -9.68 -17.46 5.05
N THR A 11 -8.84 -18.22 5.75
CA THR A 11 -7.41 -18.01 5.74
C THR A 11 -6.87 -18.15 4.33
N SER A 12 -7.29 -19.20 3.62
CA SER A 12 -6.87 -19.44 2.25
C SER A 12 -7.29 -18.29 1.33
N LEU A 13 -8.55 -17.85 1.45
CA LEU A 13 -9.05 -16.74 0.66
C LEU A 13 -8.23 -15.47 0.93
N PHE A 14 -7.98 -15.21 2.19
CA PHE A 14 -7.21 -14.03 2.58
C PHE A 14 -5.80 -14.08 1.99
N GLU A 15 -5.15 -15.23 2.09
CA GLU A 15 -3.78 -15.38 1.56
C GLU A 15 -3.74 -15.22 0.05
N GLU A 16 -4.70 -15.80 -0.66
CA GLU A 16 -4.76 -15.66 -2.11
C GLU A 16 -4.99 -14.20 -2.52
N ALA A 17 -5.93 -13.54 -1.83
CA ALA A 17 -6.24 -12.16 -2.14
C ALA A 17 -5.06 -11.24 -1.84
N THR A 18 -4.40 -11.42 -0.71
CA THR A 18 -3.27 -10.56 -0.36
C THR A 18 -2.11 -10.76 -1.31
N SER A 19 -1.89 -11.97 -1.81
CA SER A 19 -0.86 -12.22 -2.81
C SER A 19 -1.13 -11.44 -4.10
N ILE A 20 -2.39 -11.39 -4.53
CA ILE A 20 -2.75 -10.63 -5.72
C ILE A 20 -2.47 -9.15 -5.49
N VAL A 21 -2.89 -8.63 -4.35
CA VAL A 21 -2.69 -7.22 -4.03
C VAL A 21 -1.20 -6.86 -4.02
N GLU A 22 -0.39 -7.69 -3.42
CA GLU A 22 1.04 -7.40 -3.29
C GLU A 22 1.76 -7.41 -4.63
N ILE A 23 1.24 -8.18 -5.59
CA ILE A 23 1.84 -8.22 -6.92
C ILE A 23 1.27 -7.14 -7.82
N GLU A 24 -0.04 -6.91 -7.75
CA GLU A 24 -0.75 -6.05 -8.70
C GLU A 24 -1.22 -4.73 -8.11
N PHE A 25 -0.62 -4.28 -7.03
CA PHE A 25 -1.08 -3.09 -6.31
C PHE A 25 -1.15 -1.84 -7.19
N ALA A 26 -0.33 -1.75 -8.22
CA ALA A 26 -0.29 -0.56 -9.06
C ALA A 26 -1.41 -0.52 -10.10
N SER A 27 -2.12 -1.62 -10.27
CA SER A 27 -3.22 -1.67 -11.22
C SER A 27 -4.53 -1.25 -10.56
N ASP A 28 -5.57 -1.13 -11.38
CA ASP A 28 -6.89 -0.71 -10.92
C ASP A 28 -7.64 -1.91 -10.34
N LEU A 29 -7.25 -2.34 -9.16
CA LEU A 29 -7.84 -3.51 -8.51
C LEU A 29 -9.16 -3.15 -7.82
N SER A 30 -10.14 -4.04 -7.94
CA SER A 30 -11.38 -3.92 -7.18
C SER A 30 -11.60 -5.20 -6.38
N LEU A 31 -12.38 -5.09 -5.33
CA LEU A 31 -12.72 -6.24 -4.50
C LEU A 31 -13.48 -7.28 -5.30
N ASP A 32 -14.37 -6.82 -6.21
CA ASP A 32 -15.14 -7.73 -7.05
C ASP A 32 -14.23 -8.51 -8.00
N ASP A 33 -13.24 -7.85 -8.56
CA ASP A 33 -12.26 -8.50 -9.43
C ASP A 33 -11.54 -9.63 -8.71
N ILE A 34 -11.03 -9.31 -7.53
CA ILE A 34 -10.27 -10.28 -6.76
C ILE A 34 -11.17 -11.44 -6.35
N ALA A 35 -12.41 -11.14 -5.92
CA ALA A 35 -13.34 -12.18 -5.52
C ALA A 35 -13.57 -13.19 -6.64
N ARG A 36 -13.75 -12.68 -7.87
CA ARG A 36 -13.91 -13.57 -9.03
C ARG A 36 -12.68 -14.44 -9.24
N ARG A 37 -11.51 -13.84 -9.12
CA ARG A 37 -10.25 -14.55 -9.40
C ARG A 37 -9.95 -15.63 -8.38
N VAL A 38 -10.42 -15.45 -7.14
CA VAL A 38 -10.22 -16.47 -6.10
C VAL A 38 -11.46 -17.34 -5.93
N ALA A 39 -12.38 -17.30 -6.91
CA ALA A 39 -13.60 -18.12 -6.95
C ALA A 39 -14.44 -17.96 -5.69
N SER A 40 -14.66 -16.71 -5.28
CA SER A 40 -15.41 -16.41 -4.08
C SER A 40 -16.36 -15.25 -4.34
N SER A 41 -17.15 -14.90 -3.34
CA SER A 41 -18.02 -13.73 -3.41
C SER A 41 -17.36 -12.56 -2.72
N ARG A 42 -17.82 -11.37 -3.10
CA ARG A 42 -17.36 -10.14 -2.46
C ARG A 42 -17.56 -10.22 -0.94
N ARG A 43 -18.72 -10.73 -0.54
CA ARG A 43 -19.07 -10.80 0.89
C ARG A 43 -18.12 -11.73 1.65
N GLN A 44 -17.83 -12.90 1.08
CA GLN A 44 -16.92 -13.83 1.72
C GLN A 44 -15.52 -13.27 1.82
N LEU A 45 -15.09 -12.57 0.78
CA LEU A 45 -13.76 -11.96 0.79
C LEU A 45 -13.68 -10.83 1.81
N GLN A 46 -14.74 -10.02 1.94
CA GLN A 46 -14.78 -9.00 2.98
C GLN A 46 -14.67 -9.62 4.37
N ARG A 47 -15.36 -10.74 4.57
CA ARG A 47 -15.27 -11.44 5.85
C ARG A 47 -13.86 -11.98 6.11
N ALA A 48 -13.22 -12.51 5.09
CA ALA A 48 -11.87 -13.01 5.23
C ALA A 48 -10.92 -11.89 5.64
N TYR A 49 -11.03 -10.73 5.00
CA TYR A 49 -10.22 -9.59 5.37
C TYR A 49 -10.47 -9.17 6.82
N ALA A 50 -11.74 -9.10 7.24
CA ALA A 50 -12.06 -8.65 8.58
C ALA A 50 -11.61 -9.65 9.64
N GLU A 51 -11.86 -10.94 9.42
CA GLU A 51 -11.67 -11.94 10.46
C GLU A 51 -10.25 -12.48 10.52
N ILE A 52 -9.61 -12.66 9.38
CA ILE A 52 -8.24 -13.17 9.35
C ILE A 52 -7.24 -12.03 9.37
N GLY A 53 -7.48 -10.98 8.60
CA GLY A 53 -6.54 -9.88 8.46
C GLY A 53 -6.78 -8.72 9.41
N ASN A 54 -7.94 -8.67 10.06
CA ASN A 54 -8.32 -7.56 10.92
C ASN A 54 -8.18 -6.23 10.20
N THR A 55 -8.58 -6.19 8.93
CA THR A 55 -8.45 -5.00 8.09
C THR A 55 -9.49 -5.07 6.98
N THR A 56 -9.44 -4.13 6.05
CA THR A 56 -10.28 -4.16 4.85
C THR A 56 -9.38 -4.24 3.62
N PHE A 57 -9.98 -4.64 2.50
CA PHE A 57 -9.26 -4.65 1.23
C PHE A 57 -8.68 -3.26 0.92
N ARG A 58 -9.49 -2.21 1.12
CA ARG A 58 -9.03 -0.84 0.82
C ARG A 58 -7.84 -0.44 1.69
N GLU A 59 -7.90 -0.74 2.97
CA GLU A 59 -6.79 -0.43 3.87
C GLU A 59 -5.54 -1.20 3.49
N HIS A 60 -5.70 -2.46 3.15
CA HIS A 60 -4.57 -3.29 2.76
C HIS A 60 -3.94 -2.77 1.47
N LEU A 61 -4.76 -2.48 0.45
CA LEU A 61 -4.25 -1.96 -0.81
C LEU A 61 -3.50 -0.65 -0.60
N THR A 62 -4.08 0.26 0.20
CA THR A 62 -3.43 1.53 0.50
C THR A 62 -2.10 1.31 1.21
N ALA A 63 -2.07 0.41 2.20
CA ALA A 63 -0.83 0.14 2.93
C ALA A 63 0.26 -0.39 2.01
N VAL A 64 -0.08 -1.32 1.14
CA VAL A 64 0.89 -1.87 0.19
C VAL A 64 1.42 -0.77 -0.73
N ARG A 65 0.53 0.06 -1.26
CA ARG A 65 0.93 1.15 -2.15
C ARG A 65 1.84 2.15 -1.44
N MET A 66 1.50 2.49 -0.20
CA MET A 66 2.29 3.47 0.54
C MET A 66 3.65 2.92 0.96
N ASP A 67 3.73 1.65 1.31
CA ASP A 67 5.00 1.03 1.65
C ASP A 67 5.91 0.93 0.43
N ARG A 68 5.34 0.58 -0.72
CA ARG A 68 6.13 0.55 -1.96
C ARG A 68 6.57 1.95 -2.37
N ALA A 69 5.69 2.94 -2.17
CA ALA A 69 6.05 4.32 -2.45
C ALA A 69 7.24 4.77 -1.58
N ALA A 70 7.23 4.39 -0.31
CA ALA A 70 8.33 4.74 0.59
C ALA A 70 9.64 4.18 0.08
N GLU A 71 9.64 2.94 -0.40
CA GLU A 71 10.83 2.33 -0.99
C GLU A 71 11.30 3.10 -2.22
N MET A 72 10.35 3.45 -3.09
CA MET A 72 10.69 4.17 -4.33
C MET A 72 11.21 5.58 -4.07
N LEU A 73 10.70 6.23 -3.02
CA LEU A 73 11.17 7.57 -2.66
C LEU A 73 12.64 7.57 -2.25
N GLY A 74 13.15 6.42 -1.81
CA GLY A 74 14.57 6.29 -1.49
C GLY A 74 15.45 6.11 -2.71
N MET A 75 14.86 5.90 -3.87
CA MET A 75 15.62 5.68 -5.10
C MET A 75 15.90 7.00 -5.80
N ARG A 76 17.08 7.11 -6.36
CA ARG A 76 17.43 8.29 -7.15
C ARG A 76 16.73 8.22 -8.50
N GLY A 77 16.42 9.37 -9.05
CA GLY A 77 15.91 9.48 -10.40
C GLY A 77 14.41 9.40 -10.54
N LEU A 78 13.69 9.15 -9.45
CA LEU A 78 12.23 9.13 -9.48
C LEU A 78 11.70 10.37 -8.79
N THR A 79 10.85 11.12 -9.50
CA THR A 79 10.16 12.26 -8.88
C THR A 79 9.02 11.75 -8.01
N VAL A 80 8.54 12.60 -7.10
CA VAL A 80 7.37 12.25 -6.30
C VAL A 80 6.19 11.95 -7.19
N ARG A 81 6.00 12.72 -8.27
CA ARG A 81 4.93 12.48 -9.23
C ARG A 81 5.05 11.09 -9.86
N GLU A 82 6.26 10.71 -10.25
CA GLU A 82 6.49 9.41 -10.84
C GLU A 82 6.21 8.28 -9.86
N VAL A 83 6.60 8.47 -8.60
CA VAL A 83 6.31 7.48 -7.57
C VAL A 83 4.80 7.32 -7.39
N ALA A 84 4.07 8.45 -7.31
CA ALA A 84 2.62 8.40 -7.20
C ALA A 84 2.00 7.56 -8.31
N HIS A 85 2.45 7.80 -9.53
CA HIS A 85 1.94 7.10 -10.69
C HIS A 85 2.27 5.61 -10.64
N ARG A 86 3.49 5.29 -10.26
CA ARG A 86 3.94 3.89 -10.23
C ARG A 86 3.24 3.05 -9.19
N VAL A 87 2.71 3.68 -8.14
CA VAL A 87 1.97 2.92 -7.13
C VAL A 87 0.46 2.99 -7.32
N GLY A 88 0.01 3.54 -8.47
CA GLY A 88 -1.38 3.43 -8.85
C GLY A 88 -2.24 4.66 -8.63
N TYR A 89 -1.65 5.82 -8.35
CA TYR A 89 -2.42 7.06 -8.17
C TYR A 89 -2.38 7.91 -9.43
N ARG A 90 -3.54 8.37 -9.87
CA ARG A 90 -3.62 9.27 -11.02
C ARG A 90 -3.37 10.71 -10.61
N GLN A 91 -3.74 11.06 -9.38
CA GLN A 91 -3.64 12.42 -8.89
C GLN A 91 -2.55 12.51 -7.84
N PRO A 92 -1.46 13.25 -8.11
CA PRO A 92 -0.38 13.38 -7.12
C PRO A 92 -0.84 13.93 -5.78
N ALA A 93 -1.85 14.82 -5.79
CA ALA A 93 -2.37 15.38 -4.54
C ALA A 93 -3.03 14.32 -3.67
N GLN A 94 -3.75 13.38 -4.29
CA GLN A 94 -4.37 12.29 -3.54
C GLN A 94 -3.32 11.35 -2.99
N PHE A 95 -2.27 11.10 -3.76
CA PHE A 95 -1.16 10.30 -3.29
C PHE A 95 -0.50 10.94 -2.06
N ALA A 96 -0.21 12.23 -2.14
CA ALA A 96 0.44 12.93 -1.05
C ALA A 96 -0.39 12.88 0.22
N LYS A 97 -1.71 13.03 0.07
CA LYS A 97 -2.62 12.96 1.20
C LYS A 97 -2.62 11.58 1.84
N ALA A 98 -2.69 10.54 1.02
CA ALA A 98 -2.67 9.16 1.51
C ALA A 98 -1.33 8.84 2.16
N PHE A 99 -0.25 9.30 1.56
CA PHE A 99 1.09 9.06 2.09
C PHE A 99 1.26 9.71 3.46
N ARG A 100 0.83 10.97 3.60
CA ARG A 100 0.91 11.65 4.88
C ARG A 100 0.08 10.93 5.95
N ARG A 101 -1.10 10.46 5.58
CA ARG A 101 -1.96 9.74 6.52
C ARG A 101 -1.29 8.45 6.98
N HIS A 102 -0.64 7.75 6.07
CA HIS A 102 -0.05 6.44 6.37
C HIS A 102 1.30 6.55 7.08
N HIS A 103 2.15 7.45 6.62
CA HIS A 103 3.52 7.57 7.12
C HIS A 103 3.75 8.78 8.02
N GLY A 104 2.76 9.64 8.20
CA GLY A 104 2.86 10.77 9.11
C GLY A 104 3.60 11.98 8.58
N THR A 105 4.08 11.93 7.34
CA THR A 105 4.83 13.04 6.75
C THR A 105 4.61 13.05 5.24
N SER A 106 4.89 14.18 4.61
CA SER A 106 4.70 14.29 3.16
C SER A 106 5.75 13.45 2.42
N PRO A 107 5.48 13.08 1.16
CA PRO A 107 6.46 12.34 0.37
C PRO A 107 7.79 13.07 0.23
N SER A 108 7.75 14.38 0.02
CA SER A 108 8.99 15.17 -0.12
C SER A 108 9.80 15.18 1.16
N ALA A 109 9.13 15.38 2.29
CA ALA A 109 9.80 15.38 3.58
C ALA A 109 10.36 14.00 3.92
N TYR A 110 9.62 12.97 3.58
CA TYR A 110 10.07 11.60 3.79
C TYR A 110 11.34 11.31 3.00
N ARG A 111 11.36 11.73 1.73
CA ARG A 111 12.54 11.56 0.86
C ARG A 111 13.75 12.25 1.44
N SER A 112 13.57 13.47 1.91
CA SER A 112 14.70 14.25 2.46
C SER A 112 15.34 13.57 3.65
N ARG A 113 14.54 12.88 4.45
CA ARG A 113 15.06 12.18 5.61
C ARG A 113 15.70 10.84 5.26
N ARG A 114 15.20 10.19 4.21
CA ARG A 114 15.60 8.83 3.88
C ARG A 114 16.75 8.74 2.90
N THR A 115 17.00 9.79 2.13
CA THR A 115 18.03 9.75 1.11
C THR A 115 19.37 10.20 1.69
N PRO A 116 20.30 9.30 1.96
CA PRO A 116 21.59 9.65 2.52
C PRO A 116 22.38 10.50 1.54
N GLY A 117 23.02 11.55 2.04
CA GLY A 117 23.78 12.42 1.19
C GLY A 117 22.92 13.26 0.28
N GLY A 118 21.64 13.25 0.55
CA GLY A 118 20.74 14.10 -0.20
C GLY A 118 21.08 15.55 0.02
N PRO A 119 20.58 16.39 -0.80
CA PRO A 119 20.85 17.80 -0.69
C PRO A 119 20.53 18.33 0.69
N ASP A 120 20.64 17.56 1.17
CA ASP A 120 20.59 17.49 2.21
C ASP A 120 21.20 16.89 2.77
N ASP A 121 21.84 16.44 2.44
CA ASP A 121 22.34 15.76 2.89
C ASP A 121 22.78 15.98 3.59
N GLY A 122 22.77 16.21 3.57
CA GLY A 122 23.14 16.38 4.07
C GLY A 122 22.96 16.56 4.90
N PRO A 123 23.16 16.92 5.34
CA PRO A 123 22.77 16.93 6.03
C PRO A 123 22.08 17.30 6.64
N ARG A 124 21.99 17.45 6.38
CA ARG A 124 21.42 17.87 6.57
C ARG A 124 20.65 17.83 7.19
N VAL A 125 20.74 17.64 7.01
CA VAL A 125 20.13 17.69 7.38
C VAL A 125 19.42 17.83 7.82
N ALA A 126 19.43 18.03 7.68
CA ALA A 126 18.87 18.21 7.88
C ALA A 126 18.09 18.11 8.26
N PHE A 127 17.81 18.17 8.03
CA PHE A 127 17.20 18.16 8.17
C PHE A 127 16.51 18.21 8.40
N GLU A 128 16.45 18.52 8.23
CA GLU A 128 15.96 18.54 8.04
C GLU A 128 15.33 18.76 7.79
N ALA A 129 15.30 18.93 7.32
CA ALA A 129 14.80 19.33 6.96
C ALA A 129 13.98 19.41 6.51
N ALA A 130 13.82 19.49 6.19
CA ALA A 130 13.05 19.78 5.88
C ALA A 130 12.14 19.75 5.75
#